data_0832773ac448ee0fc1eb1ac6b5f0b95b
#
_entry.id   0832773ac448ee0fc1eb1ac6b5f0b95b
#
_cell.length_a   1.000
_cell.length_b   1.000
_cell.length_c   1.000
_cell.angle_alpha   90.00
_cell.angle_beta   90.00
_cell.angle_gamma   90.00
#
_symmetry.space_group_name_H-M   'P 1'
#
loop_
_entity.id
_entity.type
_entity.pdbx_description
1 polymer ?
#
loop_
_entity_poly.entity_id
_entity_poly.type
_entity_poly.pdbx_seq_one_letter_code
_entity_poly.pdbx_strand_id
1 'polypeptide(L)'
;MDFMTVLAAIAKGHGGIIETKVAAQHGISKAMLYKMCKEDKIHRIVKGQYILPDDMQDELLSISKRSENIIFSHETALYLHGISDRTPFEHTITAPSGCIPSAAIKSECKVYYIKPELFDLGKTTLRTPAGNEVPVYDLERTICDVIRSRNKLGTETFLAALKLYAANSKKDLNKLHSYAKKMRVSNVLRLYLEVLL
;
A
#
# COMPACT_ATOMS: atom_id res chain seq x y z
N MET A 1 -1.38 32.69 16.72
CA MET A 1 -1.93 31.66 15.78
C MET A 1 -2.26 30.45 16.62
N ASP A 2 -3.48 29.96 16.57
CA ASP A 2 -3.86 28.77 17.33
C ASP A 2 -3.26 27.54 16.67
N PHE A 3 -2.44 26.81 17.40
CA PHE A 3 -1.76 25.61 16.90
C PHE A 3 -2.74 24.50 16.49
N MET A 4 -3.91 24.42 17.14
CA MET A 4 -4.94 23.44 16.75
C MET A 4 -5.51 23.74 15.37
N THR A 5 -5.74 24.99 15.04
CA THR A 5 -6.18 25.41 13.69
C THR A 5 -5.13 25.03 12.64
N VAL A 6 -3.84 25.21 12.94
CA VAL A 6 -2.74 24.81 12.03
C VAL A 6 -2.71 23.28 11.86
N LEU A 7 -2.83 22.53 12.95
CA LEU A 7 -2.84 21.06 12.88
C LEU A 7 -4.06 20.53 12.11
N ALA A 8 -5.23 21.14 12.29
CA ALA A 8 -6.43 20.80 11.53
C ALA A 8 -6.24 21.05 10.01
N ALA A 9 -5.61 22.15 9.64
CA ALA A 9 -5.27 22.45 8.24
C ALA A 9 -4.27 21.42 7.68
N ILE A 10 -3.24 21.05 8.45
CA ILE A 10 -2.28 20.01 8.06
C ILE A 10 -3.01 18.67 7.88
N ALA A 11 -3.81 18.23 8.85
CA ALA A 11 -4.57 16.98 8.77
C ALA A 11 -5.45 16.95 7.51
N LYS A 12 -6.22 18.00 7.26
CA LYS A 12 -7.07 18.11 6.07
C LYS A 12 -6.29 18.02 4.77
N GLY A 13 -5.12 18.63 4.68
CA GLY A 13 -4.25 18.58 3.49
C GLY A 13 -3.48 17.26 3.31
N HIS A 14 -3.43 16.43 4.34
CA HIS A 14 -2.61 15.21 4.37
C HIS A 14 -3.41 13.93 4.70
N GLY A 15 -4.71 13.91 4.40
CA GLY A 15 -5.56 12.73 4.56
C GLY A 15 -5.79 12.32 6.01
N GLY A 16 -5.91 13.29 6.91
CA GLY A 16 -6.10 13.08 8.35
C GLY A 16 -4.80 12.90 9.14
N ILE A 17 -3.65 12.72 8.48
CA ILE A 17 -2.38 12.43 9.15
C ILE A 17 -1.56 13.71 9.37
N ILE A 18 -1.13 13.92 10.60
CA ILE A 18 -0.21 14.97 11.00
C ILE A 18 1.18 14.36 11.16
N GLU A 19 2.06 14.60 10.21
CA GLU A 19 3.45 14.16 10.29
C GLU A 19 4.31 15.16 11.05
N THR A 20 5.19 14.68 11.95
CA THR A 20 6.10 15.54 12.73
C THR A 20 6.93 16.48 11.83
N LYS A 21 7.39 15.98 10.66
CA LYS A 21 8.19 16.79 9.73
C LYS A 21 7.38 17.95 9.13
N VAL A 22 6.10 17.71 8.80
CA VAL A 22 5.19 18.74 8.26
C VAL A 22 4.82 19.73 9.34
N ALA A 23 4.47 19.27 10.54
CA ALA A 23 4.19 20.15 11.69
C ALA A 23 5.37 21.07 12.00
N ALA A 24 6.61 20.57 11.93
CA ALA A 24 7.81 21.38 12.14
C ALA A 24 7.98 22.51 11.12
N GLN A 25 7.60 22.29 9.85
CA GLN A 25 7.61 23.34 8.81
C GLN A 25 6.63 24.49 9.12
N HIS A 26 5.60 24.20 9.93
CA HIS A 26 4.62 25.18 10.41
C HIS A 26 4.93 25.70 11.84
N GLY A 27 6.17 25.51 12.31
CA GLY A 27 6.62 26.02 13.61
C GLY A 27 6.16 25.21 14.82
N ILE A 28 5.57 24.02 14.62
CA ILE A 28 5.12 23.15 15.71
C ILE A 28 6.20 22.12 16.02
N SER A 29 6.86 22.29 17.17
CA SER A 29 7.95 21.41 17.57
C SER A 29 7.46 20.02 18.00
N LYS A 30 8.36 19.03 17.97
CA LYS A 30 8.08 17.68 18.47
C LYS A 30 7.66 17.67 19.94
N ALA A 31 8.23 18.57 20.76
CA ALA A 31 7.86 18.71 22.17
C ALA A 31 6.43 19.22 22.34
N MET A 32 6.00 20.16 21.47
CA MET A 32 4.61 20.62 21.45
C MET A 32 3.64 19.52 21.05
N LEU A 33 3.94 18.73 20.01
CA LEU A 33 3.10 17.60 19.63
C LEU A 33 2.98 16.57 20.76
N TYR A 34 4.09 16.31 21.47
CA TYR A 34 4.08 15.42 22.63
C TYR A 34 3.21 15.96 23.77
N LYS A 35 3.30 17.28 24.07
CA LYS A 35 2.43 17.94 25.07
C LYS A 35 0.95 17.85 24.67
N MET A 36 0.62 18.16 23.43
CA MET A 36 -0.74 18.09 22.91
C MET A 36 -1.30 16.66 22.94
N CYS A 37 -0.47 15.67 22.70
CA CYS A 37 -0.84 14.26 22.82
C CYS A 37 -1.14 13.87 24.28
N LYS A 38 -0.40 14.41 25.26
CA LYS A 38 -0.69 14.22 26.70
C LYS A 38 -1.97 14.94 27.17
N GLU A 39 -2.37 16.00 26.48
CA GLU A 39 -3.57 16.76 26.73
C GLU A 39 -4.78 16.23 25.94
N ASP A 40 -4.66 15.05 25.32
CA ASP A 40 -5.68 14.39 24.46
C ASP A 40 -6.21 15.27 23.30
N LYS A 41 -5.43 16.30 22.92
CA LYS A 41 -5.76 17.17 21.77
C LYS A 41 -5.43 16.54 20.42
N ILE A 42 -4.51 15.59 20.39
CA ILE A 42 -4.15 14.77 19.24
C ILE A 42 -3.80 13.36 19.72
N HIS A 43 -4.01 12.37 18.87
CA HIS A 43 -3.64 10.98 19.16
C HIS A 43 -2.46 10.55 18.31
N ARG A 44 -1.53 9.84 18.93
CA ARG A 44 -0.37 9.29 18.24
C ARG A 44 -0.71 7.94 17.61
N ILE A 45 -0.61 7.82 16.28
CA ILE A 45 -0.78 6.55 15.56
C ILE A 45 0.49 5.69 15.69
N VAL A 46 1.59 6.25 15.20
CA VAL A 46 2.93 5.63 15.23
C VAL A 46 3.97 6.71 15.50
N LYS A 47 5.24 6.31 15.60
CA LYS A 47 6.33 7.29 15.77
C LYS A 47 6.36 8.28 14.61
N GLY A 48 6.10 9.54 14.91
CA GLY A 48 6.15 10.64 13.93
C GLY A 48 4.84 10.93 13.20
N GLN A 49 3.77 10.20 13.50
CA GLN A 49 2.44 10.43 12.92
C GLN A 49 1.38 10.56 14.01
N TYR A 50 0.49 11.52 13.84
CA TYR A 50 -0.61 11.83 14.76
C TYR A 50 -1.89 12.06 13.96
N ILE A 51 -3.06 11.96 14.62
CA ILE A 51 -4.38 12.30 14.08
C ILE A 51 -5.11 13.21 15.09
N LEU A 52 -6.14 13.90 14.63
CA LEU A 52 -7.09 14.56 15.52
C LEU A 52 -7.99 13.51 16.20
N PRO A 53 -8.57 13.83 17.38
CA PRO A 53 -9.37 12.85 18.13
C PRO A 53 -10.59 12.31 17.39
N ASP A 54 -11.21 13.15 16.53
CA ASP A 54 -12.42 12.81 15.78
C ASP A 54 -12.13 12.23 14.38
N ASP A 55 -10.84 12.18 13.97
CA ASP A 55 -10.45 11.63 12.68
C ASP A 55 -10.31 10.10 12.74
N MET A 56 -10.74 9.43 11.67
CA MET A 56 -10.51 8.00 11.50
C MET A 56 -9.12 7.76 10.88
N GLN A 57 -8.40 6.80 11.45
CA GLN A 57 -7.10 6.42 10.92
C GLN A 57 -7.24 5.71 9.57
N ASP A 58 -6.57 6.22 8.54
CA ASP A 58 -6.30 5.49 7.30
C ASP A 58 -4.96 4.74 7.43
N GLU A 59 -5.05 3.46 7.70
CA GLU A 59 -3.91 2.60 7.98
C GLU A 59 -2.99 2.46 6.75
N LEU A 60 -3.58 2.31 5.55
CA LEU A 60 -2.81 2.24 4.30
C LEU A 60 -2.06 3.54 4.01
N LEU A 61 -2.71 4.68 4.20
CA LEU A 61 -2.04 5.96 4.06
C LEU A 61 -0.92 6.11 5.08
N SER A 62 -1.17 5.75 6.36
CA SER A 62 -0.15 5.80 7.41
C SER A 62 1.07 4.96 7.06
N ILE A 63 0.89 3.74 6.54
CA ILE A 63 1.98 2.88 6.09
C ILE A 63 2.75 3.53 4.94
N SER A 64 2.04 4.00 3.90
CA SER A 64 2.66 4.57 2.70
C SER A 64 3.53 5.79 2.99
N LYS A 65 3.09 6.65 3.92
CA LYS A 65 3.83 7.86 4.32
C LYS A 65 5.13 7.59 5.09
N ARG A 66 5.37 6.37 5.54
CA ARG A 66 6.57 6.00 6.30
C ARG A 66 7.77 5.67 5.43
N SER A 67 7.58 5.39 4.14
CA SER A 67 8.67 5.09 3.21
C SER A 67 8.24 5.30 1.76
N GLU A 68 9.08 5.96 0.97
CA GLU A 68 8.90 6.11 -0.48
C GLU A 68 9.30 4.84 -1.26
N ASN A 69 10.02 3.92 -0.58
CA ASN A 69 10.52 2.68 -1.15
C ASN A 69 9.60 1.48 -0.88
N ILE A 70 8.30 1.72 -0.77
CA ILE A 70 7.29 0.66 -0.65
C ILE A 70 6.13 0.92 -1.60
N ILE A 71 5.57 -0.15 -2.15
CA ILE A 71 4.38 -0.12 -2.99
C ILE A 71 3.46 -1.25 -2.51
N PHE A 72 2.18 -0.98 -2.32
CA PHE A 72 1.20 -2.03 -2.01
C PHE A 72 1.10 -3.04 -3.15
N SER A 73 1.08 -4.32 -2.79
CA SER A 73 1.18 -5.43 -3.74
C SER A 73 0.36 -6.64 -3.30
N HIS A 74 0.35 -7.71 -4.09
CA HIS A 74 -0.29 -9.00 -3.76
C HIS A 74 -1.71 -8.82 -3.19
N GLU A 75 -2.01 -9.37 -1.99
CA GLU A 75 -3.35 -9.36 -1.41
C GLU A 75 -3.90 -7.95 -1.17
N THR A 76 -3.07 -7.01 -0.70
CA THR A 76 -3.50 -5.61 -0.50
C THR A 76 -3.81 -4.92 -1.84
N ALA A 77 -3.02 -5.18 -2.87
CA ALA A 77 -3.31 -4.64 -4.20
C ALA A 77 -4.58 -5.27 -4.80
N LEU A 78 -4.79 -6.58 -4.65
CA LEU A 78 -6.04 -7.25 -5.07
C LEU A 78 -7.27 -6.64 -4.39
N TYR A 79 -7.18 -6.36 -3.09
CA TYR A 79 -8.23 -5.68 -2.34
C TYR A 79 -8.50 -4.27 -2.87
N LEU A 80 -7.45 -3.46 -3.06
CA LEU A 80 -7.59 -2.10 -3.57
C LEU A 80 -8.12 -2.05 -5.02
N HIS A 81 -7.87 -3.08 -5.82
CA HIS A 81 -8.46 -3.23 -7.15
C HIS A 81 -9.90 -3.78 -7.15
N GLY A 82 -10.46 -4.12 -6.00
CA GLY A 82 -11.79 -4.73 -5.90
C GLY A 82 -11.85 -6.17 -6.46
N ILE A 83 -10.70 -6.83 -6.56
CA ILE A 83 -10.60 -8.25 -6.98
C ILE A 83 -10.77 -9.19 -5.77
N SER A 84 -10.62 -8.69 -4.56
CA SER A 84 -10.86 -9.43 -3.33
C SER A 84 -11.81 -8.64 -2.43
N ASP A 85 -12.92 -9.27 -2.02
CA ASP A 85 -13.87 -8.67 -1.08
C ASP A 85 -13.36 -8.74 0.37
N ARG A 86 -12.30 -9.52 0.62
CA ARG A 86 -11.71 -9.67 1.95
C ARG A 86 -10.60 -8.66 2.14
N THR A 87 -10.72 -7.82 3.16
CA THR A 87 -9.58 -7.03 3.67
C THR A 87 -8.46 -7.99 4.05
N PRO A 88 -7.23 -7.79 3.57
CA PRO A 88 -6.10 -8.62 3.96
C PRO A 88 -5.90 -8.60 5.47
N PHE A 89 -5.64 -9.75 6.06
CA PHE A 89 -5.36 -9.86 7.49
C PHE A 89 -4.04 -9.15 7.87
N GLU A 90 -3.11 -9.14 6.94
CA GLU A 90 -1.83 -8.45 7.03
C GLU A 90 -1.59 -7.69 5.71
N HIS A 91 -1.23 -6.42 5.78
CA HIS A 91 -0.95 -5.65 4.58
C HIS A 91 0.28 -6.17 3.85
N THR A 92 0.21 -6.22 2.54
CA THR A 92 1.31 -6.72 1.70
C THR A 92 1.92 -5.59 0.89
N ILE A 93 3.23 -5.47 0.99
CA ILE A 93 4.02 -4.45 0.29
C ILE A 93 5.19 -5.08 -0.44
N THR A 94 5.64 -4.40 -1.49
CA THR A 94 6.90 -4.73 -2.18
C THR A 94 7.90 -3.60 -1.98
N ALA A 95 9.15 -3.97 -1.70
CA ALA A 95 10.29 -3.06 -1.62
C ALA A 95 11.39 -3.52 -2.60
N PRO A 96 12.25 -2.60 -3.10
CA PRO A 96 13.40 -3.00 -3.91
C PRO A 96 14.41 -3.80 -3.08
N SER A 97 15.01 -4.81 -3.68
CA SER A 97 16.10 -5.57 -3.04
C SER A 97 17.25 -4.62 -2.68
N GLY A 98 17.74 -4.75 -1.46
CA GLY A 98 18.75 -3.82 -0.90
C GLY A 98 18.14 -2.67 -0.09
N CYS A 99 16.85 -2.37 -0.22
CA CYS A 99 16.15 -1.45 0.67
C CYS A 99 15.44 -2.24 1.78
N ILE A 100 15.78 -1.94 3.03
CA ILE A 100 15.20 -2.63 4.19
C ILE A 100 14.17 -1.69 4.84
N PRO A 101 12.85 -2.00 4.75
CA PRO A 101 11.84 -1.26 5.49
C PRO A 101 12.10 -1.27 6.99
N SER A 102 11.67 -0.22 7.69
CA SER A 102 11.84 -0.12 9.14
C SER A 102 11.18 -1.29 9.89
N ALA A 103 11.65 -1.55 11.12
CA ALA A 103 11.06 -2.60 11.96
C ALA A 103 9.55 -2.41 12.17
N ALA A 104 9.09 -1.16 12.29
CA ALA A 104 7.68 -0.83 12.44
C ALA A 104 6.85 -1.20 11.19
N ILE A 105 7.38 -1.02 9.98
CA ILE A 105 6.72 -1.46 8.75
C ILE A 105 6.69 -3.00 8.68
N LYS A 106 7.80 -3.64 9.03
CA LYS A 106 7.91 -5.11 9.01
C LYS A 106 7.01 -5.83 10.02
N SER A 107 6.66 -5.17 11.14
CA SER A 107 5.73 -5.74 12.12
C SER A 107 4.25 -5.61 11.73
N GLU A 108 3.94 -4.73 10.77
CA GLU A 108 2.58 -4.46 10.31
C GLU A 108 2.32 -4.98 8.89
N CYS A 109 3.38 -5.33 8.14
CA CYS A 109 3.28 -5.68 6.73
C CYS A 109 4.13 -6.88 6.37
N LYS A 110 3.57 -7.79 5.57
CA LYS A 110 4.33 -8.79 4.86
C LYS A 110 5.09 -8.14 3.71
N VAL A 111 6.42 -8.25 3.74
CA VAL A 111 7.29 -7.58 2.77
C VAL A 111 7.75 -8.57 1.71
N TYR A 112 7.49 -8.23 0.45
CA TYR A 112 8.06 -8.90 -0.70
C TYR A 112 9.20 -8.05 -1.28
N TYR A 113 10.19 -8.70 -1.87
CA TYR A 113 11.34 -8.03 -2.47
C TYR A 113 11.41 -8.29 -3.97
N ILE A 114 11.75 -7.22 -4.70
CA ILE A 114 11.91 -7.25 -6.15
C ILE A 114 13.23 -6.59 -6.55
N LYS A 115 13.78 -6.97 -7.69
CA LYS A 115 14.94 -6.27 -8.26
C LYS A 115 14.63 -4.80 -8.48
N PRO A 116 15.58 -3.87 -8.19
CA PRO A 116 15.34 -2.43 -8.33
C PRO A 116 14.81 -2.02 -9.71
N GLU A 117 15.31 -2.64 -10.79
CA GLU A 117 14.87 -2.36 -12.15
C GLU A 117 13.41 -2.74 -12.46
N LEU A 118 12.80 -3.55 -11.60
CA LEU A 118 11.40 -3.96 -11.72
C LEU A 118 10.49 -3.30 -10.69
N PHE A 119 11.03 -2.46 -9.80
CA PHE A 119 10.28 -1.86 -8.71
C PHE A 119 9.19 -0.90 -9.21
N ASP A 120 9.51 -0.04 -10.17
CA ASP A 120 8.53 0.91 -10.71
C ASP A 120 7.67 0.33 -11.84
N LEU A 121 7.91 -0.92 -12.27
CA LEU A 121 7.10 -1.57 -13.29
C LEU A 121 5.66 -1.77 -12.80
N GLY A 122 4.71 -1.11 -13.43
CA GLY A 122 3.29 -1.20 -13.08
C GLY A 122 2.89 -0.40 -11.82
N LYS A 123 3.76 0.50 -11.33
CA LYS A 123 3.41 1.41 -10.23
C LYS A 123 2.32 2.38 -10.66
N THR A 124 1.30 2.51 -9.84
CA THR A 124 0.18 3.44 -10.01
C THR A 124 -0.29 3.94 -8.64
N THR A 125 -1.37 4.68 -8.60
CA THR A 125 -2.05 5.12 -7.38
C THR A 125 -3.49 4.63 -7.39
N LEU A 126 -3.98 4.17 -6.23
CA LEU A 126 -5.40 3.90 -6.00
C LEU A 126 -5.85 4.58 -4.71
N ARG A 127 -7.15 4.76 -4.60
CA ARG A 127 -7.75 5.30 -3.38
C ARG A 127 -7.99 4.20 -2.36
N THR A 128 -7.66 4.50 -1.12
CA THR A 128 -8.05 3.68 0.03
C THR A 128 -9.56 3.78 0.26
N PRO A 129 -10.16 2.91 1.09
CA PRO A 129 -11.55 3.06 1.52
C PRO A 129 -11.85 4.42 2.19
N ALA A 130 -10.85 5.07 2.80
CA ALA A 130 -10.96 6.41 3.37
C ALA A 130 -10.80 7.53 2.32
N GLY A 131 -10.60 7.20 1.04
CA GLY A 131 -10.51 8.13 -0.08
C GLY A 131 -9.13 8.72 -0.36
N ASN A 132 -8.10 8.34 0.39
CA ASN A 132 -6.73 8.82 0.20
C ASN A 132 -5.98 8.03 -0.88
N GLU A 133 -5.07 8.70 -1.59
CA GLU A 133 -4.26 8.05 -2.61
C GLU A 133 -3.01 7.38 -2.02
N VAL A 134 -2.76 6.13 -2.41
CA VAL A 134 -1.60 5.36 -1.98
C VAL A 134 -0.92 4.69 -3.17
N PRO A 135 0.42 4.49 -3.14
CA PRO A 135 1.14 3.78 -4.19
C PRO A 135 0.79 2.29 -4.17
N VAL A 136 0.39 1.78 -5.30
CA VAL A 136 0.01 0.38 -5.49
C VAL A 136 0.48 -0.10 -6.86
N TYR A 137 0.64 -1.41 -7.05
CA TYR A 137 0.82 -1.95 -8.39
C TYR A 137 -0.50 -2.05 -9.12
N ASP A 138 -0.48 -1.80 -10.42
CA ASP A 138 -1.62 -2.02 -11.30
C ASP A 138 -2.04 -3.51 -11.33
N LEU A 139 -3.21 -3.78 -11.89
CA LEU A 139 -3.81 -5.10 -11.81
C LEU A 139 -2.96 -6.17 -12.52
N GLU A 140 -2.43 -5.89 -13.71
CA GLU A 140 -1.62 -6.84 -14.48
C GLU A 140 -0.30 -7.16 -13.77
N ARG A 141 0.32 -6.13 -13.17
CA ARG A 141 1.51 -6.34 -12.35
C ARG A 141 1.18 -7.15 -11.10
N THR A 142 0.07 -6.86 -10.46
CA THR A 142 -0.39 -7.60 -9.27
C THR A 142 -0.60 -9.08 -9.57
N ILE A 143 -1.21 -9.41 -10.71
CA ILE A 143 -1.36 -10.80 -11.15
C ILE A 143 -0.01 -11.48 -11.39
N CYS A 144 0.95 -10.78 -11.99
CA CYS A 144 2.31 -11.32 -12.14
C CYS A 144 2.99 -11.58 -10.78
N ASP A 145 2.81 -10.69 -9.80
CA ASP A 145 3.34 -10.86 -8.45
C ASP A 145 2.69 -12.05 -7.72
N VAL A 146 1.38 -12.22 -7.84
CA VAL A 146 0.61 -13.36 -7.31
C VAL A 146 1.13 -14.68 -7.92
N ILE A 147 1.31 -14.74 -9.23
CA ILE A 147 1.85 -15.94 -9.90
C ILE A 147 3.28 -16.24 -9.45
N ARG A 148 4.12 -15.22 -9.34
CA ARG A 148 5.51 -15.37 -8.89
C ARG A 148 5.59 -15.88 -7.45
N SER A 149 4.67 -15.45 -6.61
CA SER A 149 4.65 -15.77 -5.18
C SER A 149 3.66 -16.90 -4.82
N ARG A 150 3.15 -17.67 -5.80
CA ARG A 150 2.12 -18.70 -5.62
C ARG A 150 2.38 -19.69 -4.49
N ASN A 151 3.65 -20.04 -4.25
CA ASN A 151 4.04 -20.97 -3.19
C ASN A 151 4.01 -20.34 -1.78
N LYS A 152 3.83 -19.01 -1.69
CA LYS A 152 3.76 -18.24 -0.44
C LYS A 152 2.35 -17.70 -0.15
N LEU A 153 1.44 -17.90 -1.08
CA LEU A 153 0.02 -17.53 -0.98
C LEU A 153 -0.82 -18.77 -0.70
N GLY A 154 -1.94 -18.60 -0.04
CA GLY A 154 -2.94 -19.67 0.07
C GLY A 154 -3.47 -20.04 -1.32
N THR A 155 -3.63 -21.34 -1.58
CA THR A 155 -4.13 -21.85 -2.88
C THR A 155 -5.47 -21.23 -3.25
N GLU A 156 -6.36 -21.05 -2.29
CA GLU A 156 -7.67 -20.42 -2.48
C GLU A 156 -7.53 -18.98 -2.97
N THR A 157 -6.73 -18.15 -2.28
CA THR A 157 -6.47 -16.74 -2.65
C THR A 157 -5.85 -16.65 -4.03
N PHE A 158 -4.90 -17.51 -4.33
CA PHE A 158 -4.25 -17.56 -5.64
C PHE A 158 -5.24 -17.85 -6.77
N LEU A 159 -6.05 -18.92 -6.63
CA LEU A 159 -7.01 -19.32 -7.65
C LEU A 159 -8.15 -18.31 -7.80
N ALA A 160 -8.62 -17.73 -6.69
CA ALA A 160 -9.64 -16.68 -6.71
C ALA A 160 -9.15 -15.44 -7.47
N ALA A 161 -7.92 -14.98 -7.20
CA ALA A 161 -7.33 -13.84 -7.90
C ALA A 161 -7.27 -14.05 -9.42
N LEU A 162 -6.85 -15.23 -9.88
CA LEU A 162 -6.78 -15.54 -11.31
C LEU A 162 -8.16 -15.63 -11.97
N LYS A 163 -9.14 -16.27 -11.31
CA LYS A 163 -10.53 -16.37 -11.82
C LYS A 163 -11.17 -14.99 -11.93
N LEU A 164 -11.05 -14.16 -10.91
CA LEU A 164 -11.62 -12.82 -10.91
C LEU A 164 -10.94 -11.89 -11.92
N TYR A 165 -9.62 -12.04 -12.09
CA TYR A 165 -8.91 -11.35 -13.17
C TYR A 165 -9.39 -11.80 -14.54
N ALA A 166 -9.52 -13.10 -14.79
CA ALA A 166 -10.00 -13.63 -16.07
C ALA A 166 -11.42 -13.12 -16.43
N ALA A 167 -12.28 -12.99 -15.42
CA ALA A 167 -13.63 -12.44 -15.56
C ALA A 167 -13.66 -10.90 -15.71
N ASN A 168 -12.57 -10.18 -15.39
CA ASN A 168 -12.55 -8.72 -15.42
C ASN A 168 -12.58 -8.20 -16.87
N SER A 169 -13.60 -7.40 -17.19
CA SER A 169 -13.76 -6.80 -18.54
C SER A 169 -12.69 -5.75 -18.87
N LYS A 170 -12.02 -5.19 -17.85
CA LYS A 170 -10.97 -4.16 -18.00
C LYS A 170 -9.57 -4.75 -18.05
N LYS A 171 -9.42 -6.09 -18.08
CA LYS A 171 -8.11 -6.74 -18.17
C LYS A 171 -7.37 -6.37 -19.46
N ASP A 172 -6.07 -6.15 -19.34
CA ASP A 172 -5.17 -5.90 -20.48
C ASP A 172 -4.19 -7.08 -20.64
N LEU A 173 -4.54 -8.02 -21.52
CA LEU A 173 -3.73 -9.22 -21.76
C LEU A 173 -2.38 -8.91 -22.40
N ASN A 174 -2.27 -7.85 -23.22
CA ASN A 174 -1.00 -7.44 -23.84
C ASN A 174 -0.04 -6.91 -22.77
N LYS A 175 -0.56 -6.07 -21.88
CA LYS A 175 0.20 -5.54 -20.76
C LYS A 175 0.61 -6.65 -19.78
N LEU A 176 -0.31 -7.56 -19.45
CA LEU A 176 -0.03 -8.74 -18.64
C LEU A 176 1.10 -9.59 -19.23
N HIS A 177 1.04 -9.89 -20.54
CA HIS A 177 2.06 -10.66 -21.22
C HIS A 177 3.43 -9.96 -21.20
N SER A 178 3.45 -8.64 -21.44
CA SER A 178 4.66 -7.83 -21.36
C SER A 178 5.31 -7.89 -19.96
N TYR A 179 4.51 -7.75 -18.90
CA TYR A 179 4.99 -7.83 -17.53
C TYR A 179 5.46 -9.24 -17.16
N ALA A 180 4.70 -10.26 -17.54
CA ALA A 180 5.05 -11.66 -17.29
C ALA A 180 6.41 -12.03 -17.93
N LYS A 181 6.72 -11.50 -19.13
CA LYS A 181 8.02 -11.69 -19.77
C LYS A 181 9.14 -11.05 -18.96
N LYS A 182 8.99 -9.78 -18.54
CA LYS A 182 9.99 -9.05 -17.73
C LYS A 182 10.19 -9.72 -16.36
N MET A 183 9.13 -10.22 -15.74
CA MET A 183 9.15 -10.88 -14.43
C MET A 183 9.48 -12.37 -14.48
N ARG A 184 9.67 -12.94 -15.69
CA ARG A 184 10.00 -14.36 -15.93
C ARG A 184 8.95 -15.34 -15.40
N VAL A 185 7.67 -14.98 -15.52
CA VAL A 185 6.53 -15.82 -15.11
C VAL A 185 5.65 -16.26 -16.29
N SER A 186 6.04 -15.98 -17.53
CA SER A 186 5.24 -16.26 -18.74
C SER A 186 4.80 -17.73 -18.86
N ASN A 187 5.68 -18.70 -18.59
CA ASN A 187 5.36 -20.12 -18.71
C ASN A 187 4.28 -20.53 -17.71
N VAL A 188 4.39 -20.03 -16.48
CA VAL A 188 3.41 -20.34 -15.43
C VAL A 188 2.08 -19.64 -15.74
N LEU A 189 2.13 -18.35 -16.13
CA LEU A 189 0.94 -17.59 -16.52
C LEU A 189 0.15 -18.33 -17.62
N ARG A 190 0.85 -18.82 -18.68
CA ARG A 190 0.21 -19.53 -19.79
C ARG A 190 -0.59 -20.74 -19.32
N LEU A 191 -0.02 -21.57 -18.45
CA LEU A 191 -0.69 -22.76 -17.92
C LEU A 191 -2.03 -22.45 -17.25
N TYR A 192 -2.12 -21.31 -16.55
CA TYR A 192 -3.36 -20.92 -15.87
C TYR A 192 -4.34 -20.20 -16.80
N LEU A 193 -3.86 -19.37 -17.73
CA LEU A 193 -4.74 -18.67 -18.67
C LEU A 193 -5.37 -19.60 -19.70
N GLU A 194 -4.66 -20.64 -20.18
CA GLU A 194 -5.21 -21.66 -21.08
C GLU A 194 -6.40 -22.45 -20.47
N VAL A 195 -6.53 -22.45 -19.15
CA VAL A 195 -7.63 -23.10 -18.42
C VAL A 195 -8.76 -22.12 -18.08
N LEU A 196 -8.47 -20.82 -18.01
CA LEU A 196 -9.39 -19.80 -17.50
C LEU A 196 -9.99 -18.88 -18.58
N LEU A 197 -9.41 -18.85 -19.77
CA LEU A 197 -9.84 -18.06 -20.94
C LEU A 197 -10.29 -18.95 -22.08
#